data_0c5c1a420cf9c5268e1a5778e6d3da0d
#
_entry.id   0c5c1a420cf9c5268e1a5778e6d3da0d
#
_cell.length_a   1.000
_cell.length_b   1.000
_cell.length_c   1.000
_cell.angle_alpha   90.00
_cell.angle_beta   90.00
_cell.angle_gamma   90.00
#
_symmetry.space_group_name_H-M   'P 1'
#
loop_
_entity.id
_entity.type
_entity.pdbx_description
1 polymer ?
#
loop_
_entity_poly.entity_id
_entity_poly.type
_entity_poly.pdbx_seq_one_letter_code
_entity_poly.pdbx_strand_id
1 'polypeptide(L)'
;MARNTYGLDLGSYEIKVYDKKQDTIWKEKNVLAVQDKKEIIAIGEDAYQMYEKTPPDIEVAFPMRDGVISRFNDMQNLLQNILKKNRHFSRGAEYVIAVPTDVTEVQKKAFFDLVIHSNAKAREVNIVERSIADAVGLGIDVQNTTGVMIINF
;
A
#
# COMPACT_ATOMS: atom_id res chain seq x y z
N MET A 1 -2.77 -20.80 -17.29
CA MET A 1 -2.41 -20.62 -15.87
C MET A 1 -3.32 -19.58 -15.25
N ALA A 2 -3.93 -19.89 -14.12
CA ALA A 2 -4.71 -18.92 -13.38
C ALA A 2 -3.78 -17.79 -12.90
N ARG A 3 -4.14 -16.54 -13.23
CA ARG A 3 -3.39 -15.35 -12.87
C ARG A 3 -3.54 -15.07 -11.39
N ASN A 4 -2.52 -14.49 -10.77
CA ASN A 4 -2.61 -14.10 -9.38
C ASN A 4 -3.28 -12.72 -9.25
N THR A 5 -3.98 -12.51 -8.15
CA THR A 5 -4.57 -11.24 -7.76
C THR A 5 -4.02 -10.87 -6.39
N TYR A 6 -3.59 -9.62 -6.26
CA TYR A 6 -3.14 -9.06 -4.99
C TYR A 6 -4.10 -7.99 -4.50
N GLY A 7 -4.46 -8.03 -3.23
CA GLY A 7 -5.12 -6.95 -2.53
C GLY A 7 -4.09 -6.06 -1.83
N LEU A 8 -4.17 -4.75 -2.03
CA LEU A 8 -3.30 -3.77 -1.39
C LEU A 8 -4.10 -2.86 -0.45
N ASP A 9 -3.72 -2.81 0.80
CA ASP A 9 -4.10 -1.78 1.75
C ASP A 9 -2.86 -0.95 2.08
N LEU A 10 -2.80 0.24 1.52
CA LEU A 10 -1.71 1.19 1.72
C LEU A 10 -2.09 2.13 2.86
N GLY A 11 -1.84 1.70 4.08
CA GLY A 11 -2.10 2.49 5.28
C GLY A 11 -1.00 3.52 5.55
N SER A 12 -1.31 4.57 6.32
CA SER A 12 -0.32 5.58 6.72
C SER A 12 0.81 5.01 7.55
N TYR A 13 0.55 3.92 8.27
CA TYR A 13 1.49 3.26 9.18
C TYR A 13 2.03 1.94 8.64
N GLU A 14 1.18 1.15 8.00
CA GLU A 14 1.47 -0.21 7.58
C GLU A 14 0.89 -0.46 6.19
N ILE A 15 1.68 -1.09 5.35
CA ILE A 15 1.26 -1.64 4.07
C ILE A 15 0.89 -3.11 4.29
N LYS A 16 -0.29 -3.51 3.82
CA LYS A 16 -0.73 -4.90 3.82
C LYS A 16 -0.93 -5.36 2.38
N VAL A 17 -0.45 -6.54 2.09
CA VAL A 17 -0.60 -7.18 0.78
C VAL A 17 -1.18 -8.56 0.96
N TYR A 18 -2.36 -8.78 0.42
CA TYR A 18 -3.00 -10.10 0.36
C TYR A 18 -2.65 -10.78 -0.96
N ASP A 19 -2.13 -11.97 -0.88
CA ASP A 19 -1.89 -12.86 -2.04
C ASP A 19 -3.03 -13.87 -2.14
N LYS A 20 -3.90 -13.70 -3.14
CA LYS A 20 -5.08 -14.56 -3.33
C LYS A 20 -4.70 -16.00 -3.64
N LYS A 21 -3.61 -16.24 -4.36
CA LYS A 21 -3.20 -17.60 -4.75
C LYS A 21 -2.65 -18.39 -3.59
N GLN A 22 -1.93 -17.73 -2.68
CA GLN A 22 -1.32 -18.36 -1.50
C GLN A 22 -2.20 -18.26 -0.25
N ASP A 23 -3.27 -17.46 -0.31
CA ASP A 23 -4.13 -17.12 0.83
C ASP A 23 -3.33 -16.62 2.03
N THR A 24 -2.40 -15.69 1.76
CA THR A 24 -1.51 -15.13 2.77
C THR A 24 -1.54 -13.61 2.77
N ILE A 25 -1.35 -13.03 3.95
CA ILE A 25 -1.18 -11.58 4.13
C ILE A 25 0.26 -11.30 4.53
N TRP A 26 0.90 -10.43 3.76
CA TRP A 26 2.19 -9.86 4.10
C TRP A 26 2.03 -8.42 4.56
N LYS A 27 2.84 -8.00 5.54
CA LYS A 27 2.80 -6.67 6.13
C LYS A 27 4.19 -6.07 6.22
N GLU A 28 4.26 -4.75 6.03
CA GLU A 28 5.47 -3.97 6.22
C GLU A 28 5.12 -2.56 6.70
N LYS A 29 5.98 -1.94 7.49
CA LYS A 29 5.80 -0.55 7.89
C LYS A 29 5.95 0.40 6.71
N ASN A 30 5.07 1.38 6.62
CA ASN A 30 5.06 2.37 5.54
C ASN A 30 5.99 3.54 5.86
N VAL A 31 7.29 3.25 5.87
CA VAL A 31 8.35 4.20 6.23
C VAL A 31 9.64 3.85 5.50
N LEU A 32 10.44 4.86 5.17
CA LEU A 32 11.76 4.72 4.58
C LEU A 32 12.75 5.70 5.21
N ALA A 33 14.02 5.33 5.24
CA ALA A 33 15.12 6.21 5.65
C ALA A 33 15.96 6.58 4.43
N VAL A 34 16.20 7.87 4.25
CA VAL A 34 16.89 8.45 3.10
C VAL A 34 18.08 9.25 3.59
N GLN A 35 19.26 8.96 3.06
CA GLN A 35 20.48 9.73 3.32
C GLN A 35 20.67 10.80 2.24
N ASP A 36 21.07 12.02 2.66
CA ASP A 36 21.32 13.17 1.79
C ASP A 36 20.19 13.47 0.78
N LYS A 37 18.95 13.11 1.13
CA LYS A 37 17.75 13.25 0.28
C LYS A 37 17.84 12.51 -1.06
N LYS A 38 18.70 11.52 -1.18
CA LYS A 38 18.97 10.79 -2.43
C LYS A 38 18.96 9.29 -2.29
N GLU A 39 19.63 8.75 -1.29
CA GLU A 39 19.85 7.32 -1.15
C GLU A 39 18.94 6.70 -0.11
N ILE A 40 18.18 5.67 -0.51
CA ILE A 40 17.36 4.90 0.42
C ILE A 40 18.29 3.90 1.12
N ILE A 41 18.49 4.09 2.41
CA ILE A 41 19.36 3.25 3.24
C ILE A 41 18.60 2.18 4.04
N ALA A 42 17.31 2.40 4.31
CA ALA A 42 16.45 1.43 4.98
C ALA A 42 14.99 1.62 4.57
N ILE A 43 14.19 0.56 4.68
CA ILE A 43 12.75 0.56 4.45
C ILE A 43 12.04 -0.27 5.52
N GLY A 44 10.75 0.03 5.74
CA GLY A 44 9.91 -0.75 6.62
C GLY A 44 10.37 -0.74 8.07
N GLU A 45 10.36 -1.88 8.72
CA GLU A 45 10.76 -1.99 10.13
C GLU A 45 12.16 -1.47 10.40
N ASP A 46 13.14 -1.73 9.51
CA ASP A 46 14.52 -1.25 9.68
C ASP A 46 14.58 0.28 9.69
N ALA A 47 13.82 0.94 8.80
CA ALA A 47 13.72 2.40 8.78
C ALA A 47 13.01 2.94 10.03
N TYR A 48 11.97 2.25 10.48
CA TYR A 48 11.23 2.64 11.69
C TYR A 48 12.10 2.61 12.94
N GLN A 49 12.99 1.63 13.08
CA GLN A 49 13.93 1.56 14.19
C GLN A 49 14.93 2.74 14.24
N MET A 50 15.11 3.41 13.11
CA MET A 50 15.95 4.61 13.00
C MET A 50 15.21 5.90 13.37
N TYR A 51 13.89 5.89 13.47
CA TYR A 51 13.08 7.07 13.75
C TYR A 51 13.49 7.74 15.05
N GLU A 52 13.64 9.07 15.02
CA GLU A 52 14.12 9.92 16.13
C GLU A 52 15.54 9.60 16.65
N LYS A 53 16.32 8.79 15.96
CA LYS A 53 17.67 8.37 16.36
C LYS A 53 18.73 8.66 15.30
N THR A 54 18.35 9.34 14.21
CA THR A 54 19.24 9.57 13.07
C THR A 54 20.00 10.88 13.17
N PRO A 55 21.23 10.92 12.61
CA PRO A 55 21.97 12.16 12.41
C PRO A 55 21.25 13.07 11.38
N PRO A 56 21.61 14.36 11.26
CA PRO A 56 20.92 15.33 10.41
C PRO A 56 20.90 15.04 8.91
N ASP A 57 21.81 14.22 8.43
CA ASP A 57 21.91 13.80 7.02
C ASP A 57 20.95 12.65 6.66
N ILE A 58 20.33 12.02 7.65
CA ILE A 58 19.36 10.93 7.47
C ILE A 58 17.96 11.40 7.84
N GLU A 59 17.05 11.36 6.88
CA GLU A 59 15.62 11.62 7.08
C GLU A 59 14.85 10.30 7.12
N VAL A 60 14.06 10.10 8.18
CA VAL A 60 13.06 9.03 8.23
C VAL A 60 11.72 9.61 7.77
N ALA A 61 11.23 9.14 6.63
CA ALA A 61 10.07 9.68 5.95
C ALA A 61 8.88 8.71 5.98
N PHE A 62 7.71 9.26 6.22
CA PHE A 62 6.42 8.59 6.15
C PHE A 62 5.70 9.07 4.90
N PRO A 63 5.67 8.28 3.81
CA PRO A 63 5.19 8.76 2.51
C PRO A 63 3.69 8.91 2.42
N MET A 64 2.93 8.38 3.38
CA MET A 64 1.49 8.56 3.49
C MET A 64 1.10 9.28 4.78
N ARG A 65 0.05 10.09 4.70
CA ARG A 65 -0.53 10.81 5.82
C ARG A 65 -2.05 10.81 5.70
N ASP A 66 -2.74 10.55 6.80
CA ASP A 66 -4.21 10.57 6.85
C ASP A 66 -4.87 9.73 5.74
N GLY A 67 -4.27 8.59 5.41
CA GLY A 67 -4.76 7.66 4.41
C GLY A 67 -4.49 8.03 2.95
N VAL A 68 -3.79 9.14 2.69
CA VAL A 68 -3.45 9.58 1.33
C VAL A 68 -1.94 9.66 1.08
N ILE A 69 -1.55 9.59 -0.18
CA ILE A 69 -0.13 9.70 -0.56
C ILE A 69 0.28 11.18 -0.46
N SER A 70 1.15 11.49 0.48
CA SER A 70 1.70 12.83 0.69
C SER A 70 3.04 13.05 -0.02
N ARG A 71 3.83 11.98 -0.21
CA ARG A 71 5.13 12.00 -0.86
C ARG A 71 5.19 10.88 -1.91
N PHE A 72 4.73 11.18 -3.11
CA PHE A 72 4.55 10.19 -4.18
C PHE A 72 5.84 9.44 -4.54
N ASN A 73 6.94 10.16 -4.75
CA ASN A 73 8.22 9.54 -5.13
C ASN A 73 8.73 8.59 -4.04
N ASP A 74 8.61 8.99 -2.77
CA ASP A 74 9.02 8.14 -1.65
C ASP A 74 8.14 6.89 -1.55
N MET A 75 6.83 7.05 -1.71
CA MET A 75 5.91 5.92 -1.72
C MET A 75 6.20 4.96 -2.87
N GLN A 76 6.49 5.49 -4.05
CA GLN A 76 6.85 4.68 -5.23
C GLN A 76 8.16 3.93 -5.01
N ASN A 77 9.17 4.61 -4.47
CA ASN A 77 10.45 3.99 -4.14
C ASN A 77 10.31 2.89 -3.08
N LEU A 78 9.53 3.16 -2.03
CA LEU A 78 9.23 2.18 -0.99
C LEU A 78 8.54 0.95 -1.58
N LEU A 79 7.47 1.13 -2.34
CA LEU A 79 6.74 0.03 -2.98
C LEU A 79 7.64 -0.78 -3.92
N GLN A 80 8.47 -0.13 -4.72
CA GLN A 80 9.42 -0.82 -5.61
C GLN A 80 10.43 -1.67 -4.85
N ASN A 81 10.95 -1.17 -3.72
CA ASN A 81 11.88 -1.94 -2.87
C ASN A 81 11.18 -3.13 -2.21
N ILE A 82 9.95 -2.93 -1.75
CA ILE A 82 9.11 -4.00 -1.21
C ILE A 82 8.91 -5.10 -2.26
N LEU A 83 8.52 -4.73 -3.47
CA LEU A 83 8.30 -5.66 -4.58
C LEU A 83 9.58 -6.41 -4.98
N LYS A 84 10.75 -5.77 -4.88
CA LYS A 84 12.04 -6.41 -5.15
C LYS A 84 12.43 -7.42 -4.06
N LYS A 85 12.21 -7.08 -2.79
CA LYS A 85 12.51 -7.96 -1.65
C LYS A 85 11.64 -9.23 -1.65
N ASN A 86 10.38 -9.08 -2.06
CA ASN A 86 9.43 -10.19 -2.07
C ASN A 86 9.40 -10.87 -3.43
N ARG A 87 10.11 -11.99 -3.56
CA ARG A 87 10.13 -12.85 -4.76
C ARG A 87 8.78 -13.46 -5.10
N HIS A 88 7.79 -13.31 -4.24
CA HIS A 88 6.44 -13.87 -4.39
C HIS A 88 5.54 -13.05 -5.32
N PHE A 89 5.87 -11.78 -5.59
CA PHE A 89 5.07 -10.96 -6.48
C PHE A 89 5.18 -11.42 -7.94
N SER A 90 4.08 -11.89 -8.49
CA SER A 90 3.98 -12.31 -9.88
C SER A 90 3.91 -11.11 -10.82
N ARG A 91 4.76 -11.06 -11.83
CA ARG A 91 4.64 -10.08 -12.90
C ARG A 91 3.36 -10.30 -13.69
N GLY A 92 2.68 -9.22 -14.08
CA GLY A 92 1.46 -9.30 -14.86
C GLY A 92 0.24 -9.75 -14.06
N ALA A 93 0.29 -9.62 -12.73
CA ALA A 93 -0.85 -9.87 -11.85
C ALA A 93 -1.89 -8.73 -11.91
N GLU A 94 -3.05 -9.01 -11.37
CA GLU A 94 -4.10 -8.02 -11.10
C GLU A 94 -3.92 -7.47 -9.69
N TYR A 95 -4.19 -6.18 -9.51
CA TYR A 95 -4.11 -5.52 -8.22
C TYR A 95 -5.42 -4.83 -7.89
N VAL A 96 -5.87 -5.00 -6.66
CA VAL A 96 -7.03 -4.28 -6.10
C VAL A 96 -6.51 -3.44 -4.94
N ILE A 97 -6.69 -2.12 -5.01
CA ILE A 97 -6.19 -1.17 -4.02
C ILE A 97 -7.37 -0.63 -3.22
N ALA A 98 -7.35 -0.81 -1.90
CA ALA A 98 -8.31 -0.20 -1.00
C ALA A 98 -7.88 1.26 -0.71
N VAL A 99 -8.78 2.21 -0.96
CA VAL A 99 -8.57 3.64 -0.70
C VAL A 99 -9.64 4.20 0.23
N PRO A 100 -9.37 5.28 0.98
CA PRO A 100 -10.41 5.92 1.79
C PRO A 100 -11.61 6.36 0.95
N THR A 101 -12.80 6.40 1.55
CA THR A 101 -14.05 6.71 0.85
C THR A 101 -14.12 8.15 0.34
N ASP A 102 -13.49 9.09 1.04
CA ASP A 102 -13.55 10.53 0.80
C ASP A 102 -12.36 11.09 -0.02
N VAL A 103 -11.60 10.22 -0.69
CA VAL A 103 -10.49 10.67 -1.52
C VAL A 103 -10.99 11.29 -2.84
N THR A 104 -10.26 12.31 -3.30
CA THR A 104 -10.51 12.97 -4.58
C THR A 104 -10.13 12.08 -5.77
N GLU A 105 -10.63 12.39 -6.97
CA GLU A 105 -10.23 11.68 -8.20
C GLU A 105 -8.72 11.78 -8.49
N VAL A 106 -8.10 12.91 -8.14
CA VAL A 106 -6.63 13.09 -8.25
C VAL A 106 -5.90 12.12 -7.32
N GLN A 107 -6.39 11.96 -6.10
CA GLN A 107 -5.81 11.02 -5.13
C GLN A 107 -6.03 9.57 -5.56
N LYS A 108 -7.21 9.21 -6.06
CA LYS A 108 -7.46 7.87 -6.65
C LYS A 108 -6.48 7.58 -7.78
N LYS A 109 -6.28 8.58 -8.67
CA LYS A 109 -5.31 8.45 -9.76
C LYS A 109 -3.89 8.25 -9.24
N ALA A 110 -3.48 8.91 -8.16
CA ALA A 110 -2.16 8.71 -7.56
C ALA A 110 -1.96 7.27 -7.07
N PHE A 111 -2.96 6.66 -6.42
CA PHE A 111 -2.91 5.25 -6.04
C PHE A 111 -2.80 4.31 -7.25
N PHE A 112 -3.57 4.58 -8.30
CA PHE A 112 -3.48 3.83 -9.56
C PHE A 112 -2.09 3.95 -10.19
N ASP A 113 -1.58 5.17 -10.35
CA ASP A 113 -0.29 5.46 -10.96
C ASP A 113 0.87 4.81 -10.18
N LEU A 114 0.77 4.77 -8.85
CA LEU A 114 1.74 4.14 -7.97
C LEU A 114 1.99 2.67 -8.34
N VAL A 115 0.94 1.93 -8.64
CA VAL A 115 1.01 0.49 -8.92
C VAL A 115 1.25 0.22 -10.39
N ILE A 116 0.53 0.89 -11.29
CA ILE A 116 0.65 0.64 -12.73
C ILE A 116 2.05 0.97 -13.28
N HIS A 117 2.69 2.00 -12.73
CA HIS A 117 4.05 2.41 -13.10
C HIS A 117 5.15 1.77 -12.24
N SER A 118 4.79 0.85 -11.35
CA SER A 118 5.76 0.11 -10.55
C SER A 118 6.42 -1.03 -11.32
N ASN A 119 7.50 -1.58 -10.77
CA ASN A 119 8.17 -2.76 -11.30
C ASN A 119 7.31 -4.05 -11.20
N ALA A 120 6.14 -3.99 -10.59
CA ALA A 120 5.17 -5.09 -10.55
C ALA A 120 4.68 -5.47 -11.96
N LYS A 121 4.79 -4.54 -12.93
CA LYS A 121 4.22 -4.72 -14.27
C LYS A 121 2.78 -5.22 -14.19
N ALA A 122 1.98 -4.53 -13.37
CA ALA A 122 0.57 -4.85 -13.19
C ALA A 122 -0.13 -4.91 -14.56
N ARG A 123 -0.94 -5.92 -14.76
CA ARG A 123 -1.78 -6.02 -15.95
C ARG A 123 -3.03 -5.19 -15.80
N GLU A 124 -3.58 -5.19 -14.61
CA GLU A 124 -4.81 -4.50 -14.27
C GLU A 124 -4.70 -3.97 -12.84
N VAL A 125 -5.21 -2.78 -12.63
CA VAL A 125 -5.29 -2.13 -11.32
C VAL A 125 -6.72 -1.64 -11.12
N ASN A 126 -7.36 -2.12 -10.08
CA ASN A 126 -8.71 -1.73 -9.68
C ASN A 126 -8.65 -0.99 -8.34
N ILE A 127 -9.45 0.04 -8.19
CA ILE A 127 -9.62 0.81 -6.96
C ILE A 127 -10.93 0.42 -6.30
N VAL A 128 -10.92 0.16 -5.00
CA VAL A 128 -12.11 -0.10 -4.19
C VAL A 128 -12.11 0.81 -2.97
N GLU A 129 -13.26 1.28 -2.55
CA GLU A 129 -13.39 1.99 -1.29
C GLU A 129 -13.11 1.06 -0.12
N ARG A 130 -12.31 1.51 0.84
CA ARG A 130 -11.93 0.71 2.02
C ARG A 130 -13.15 0.22 2.80
N SER A 131 -14.16 1.06 2.97
CA SER A 131 -15.42 0.69 3.63
C SER A 131 -16.11 -0.51 2.98
N ILE A 132 -16.10 -0.58 1.66
CA ILE A 132 -16.66 -1.72 0.89
C ILE A 132 -15.76 -2.94 1.04
N ALA A 133 -14.46 -2.77 0.92
CA ALA A 133 -13.49 -3.87 1.09
C ALA A 133 -13.57 -4.48 2.49
N ASP A 134 -13.67 -3.65 3.54
CA ASP A 134 -13.83 -4.08 4.92
C ASP A 134 -15.14 -4.86 5.12
N ALA A 135 -16.24 -4.35 4.58
CA ALA A 135 -17.56 -5.02 4.67
C ALA A 135 -17.53 -6.40 4.00
N VAL A 136 -17.01 -6.48 2.78
CA VAL A 136 -16.87 -7.75 2.05
C VAL A 136 -15.95 -8.72 2.81
N GLY A 137 -14.83 -8.23 3.34
CA GLY A 137 -13.89 -9.03 4.12
C GLY A 137 -14.51 -9.60 5.41
N LEU A 138 -15.45 -8.88 6.02
CA LEU A 138 -16.24 -9.33 7.19
C LEU A 138 -17.43 -10.23 6.83
N GLY A 139 -17.65 -10.50 5.54
CA GLY A 139 -18.80 -11.30 5.08
C GLY A 139 -20.13 -10.55 5.14
N ILE A 140 -20.11 -9.21 5.19
CA ILE A 140 -21.32 -8.38 5.20
C ILE A 140 -21.83 -8.26 3.76
N ASP A 141 -23.14 -8.52 3.57
CA ASP A 141 -23.79 -8.27 2.28
C ASP A 141 -24.00 -6.77 2.08
N VAL A 142 -23.16 -6.18 1.23
CA VAL A 142 -23.19 -4.74 0.90
C VAL A 142 -24.41 -4.35 0.04
N GLN A 143 -25.14 -5.30 -0.49
CA GLN A 143 -26.38 -5.07 -1.24
C GLN A 143 -27.61 -5.03 -0.33
N ASN A 144 -27.46 -5.42 0.93
CA ASN A 144 -28.55 -5.39 1.90
C ASN A 144 -28.89 -3.93 2.26
N THR A 145 -30.19 -3.65 2.44
CA THR A 145 -30.70 -2.33 2.81
C THR A 145 -30.53 -2.00 4.30
N THR A 146 -30.14 -2.97 5.12
CA THR A 146 -29.86 -2.75 6.54
C THR A 146 -28.53 -2.03 6.73
N GLY A 147 -28.55 -0.90 7.42
CA GLY A 147 -27.32 -0.15 7.73
C GLY A 147 -26.40 -0.93 8.70
N VAL A 148 -25.10 -0.98 8.39
CA VAL A 148 -24.07 -1.59 9.23
C VAL A 148 -22.97 -0.55 9.46
N MET A 149 -22.51 -0.42 10.70
CA MET A 149 -21.38 0.42 11.06
C MET A 149 -20.12 -0.45 11.22
N ILE A 150 -19.05 -0.07 10.52
CA ILE A 150 -17.73 -0.67 10.67
C ILE A 150 -16.80 0.40 11.25
N ILE A 151 -16.10 0.06 12.32
CA ILE A 151 -15.08 0.92 12.94
C ILE A 151 -13.73 0.31 12.67
N ASN A 152 -12.90 1.02 11.90
CA ASN A 152 -11.53 0.63 11.56
C ASN A 152 -10.56 1.58 12.28
N PHE A 153 -9.63 1.03 13.07
CA PHE A 153 -8.65 1.78 13.86
C PHE A 153 -7.27 1.74 13.19
#